data_091410438ffa346a6a4a2f30acbd9847
#
_entry.id   091410438ffa346a6a4a2f30acbd9847
#
_cell.length_a   1.000
_cell.length_b   1.000
_cell.length_c   1.000
_cell.angle_alpha   90.00
_cell.angle_beta   90.00
_cell.angle_gamma   90.00
#
_symmetry.space_group_name_H-M   'P 1'
#
loop_
_entity.id
_entity.type
_entity.pdbx_description
1 polymer ?
#
loop_
_entity_poly.entity_id
_entity_poly.type
_entity_poly.pdbx_seq_one_letter_code
_entity_poly.pdbx_strand_id
1 'polypeptide(L)'
;MKNKLHRLPKELRLLLRLALMAFMVFCLWLKADTPGLSPQGALRKAEQVGLLEQGTFLTGTYTFPDTQWGTHFYPAVSRTKGQLHIAEVKRKGLFWQPNERALSIPLEEPVTAALLPWQINIENDETCYPAMAVYCPEAASVSATMTIVGEGLPPKTFSARTGKGEKGCFLVAFEDLYLSEARQPYLAVYRNLNAYYHRRISLGTAYITVDLSVFDQSGDLLAQKTLYYSDPAQ
;
A
#
# COMPACT_ATOMS: atom_id res chain seq x y z
N MET A 1 49.64 -22.43 -3.22
CA MET A 1 49.35 -21.18 -2.46
C MET A 1 48.57 -21.43 -1.15
N LYS A 2 48.89 -22.49 -0.42
CA LYS A 2 48.29 -22.79 0.88
C LYS A 2 49.13 -22.17 1.99
N ASN A 3 48.52 -21.52 3.01
CA ASN A 3 49.06 -21.16 4.31
C ASN A 3 49.64 -19.76 4.60
N LYS A 4 49.31 -18.71 3.86
CA LYS A 4 49.65 -17.35 4.36
C LYS A 4 48.58 -16.78 5.34
N LEU A 5 47.35 -17.24 5.30
CA LEU A 5 46.25 -16.76 6.20
C LEU A 5 46.42 -17.23 7.68
N HIS A 6 47.11 -18.34 7.92
CA HIS A 6 47.32 -18.85 9.29
C HIS A 6 48.38 -18.09 10.10
N ARG A 7 49.18 -17.21 9.47
CA ARG A 7 50.23 -16.42 10.14
C ARG A 7 49.76 -15.04 10.62
N LEU A 8 48.50 -14.66 10.30
CA LEU A 8 47.95 -13.39 10.76
C LEU A 8 47.55 -13.47 12.25
N PRO A 9 47.77 -12.41 13.05
CA PRO A 9 47.27 -12.30 14.42
C PRO A 9 45.79 -12.63 14.50
N LYS A 10 45.33 -13.21 15.61
CA LYS A 10 43.92 -13.61 15.79
C LYS A 10 42.97 -12.45 15.56
N GLU A 11 43.35 -11.27 16.01
CA GLU A 11 42.57 -10.01 15.86
C GLU A 11 42.43 -9.61 14.41
N LEU A 12 43.53 -9.70 13.61
CA LEU A 12 43.50 -9.35 12.20
C LEU A 12 42.63 -10.34 11.39
N ARG A 13 42.63 -11.63 11.78
CA ARG A 13 41.75 -12.64 11.19
C ARG A 13 40.30 -12.36 11.48
N LEU A 14 39.95 -11.91 12.70
CA LEU A 14 38.64 -11.53 13.10
C LEU A 14 38.14 -10.31 12.30
N LEU A 15 38.98 -9.28 12.21
CA LEU A 15 38.67 -8.08 11.40
C LEU A 15 38.45 -8.42 9.92
N LEU A 16 39.28 -9.30 9.34
CA LEU A 16 39.12 -9.74 7.94
C LEU A 16 37.80 -10.49 7.72
N ARG A 17 37.39 -11.33 8.67
CA ARG A 17 36.10 -12.04 8.61
C ARG A 17 34.93 -11.08 8.74
N LEU A 18 35.01 -10.10 9.63
CA LEU A 18 33.96 -9.07 9.77
C LEU A 18 33.89 -8.20 8.51
N ALA A 19 35.02 -7.81 7.93
CA ALA A 19 35.08 -7.06 6.68
C ALA A 19 34.48 -7.87 5.51
N LEU A 20 34.80 -9.18 5.44
CA LEU A 20 34.20 -10.05 4.40
C LEU A 20 32.70 -10.22 4.57
N MET A 21 32.23 -10.39 5.80
CA MET A 21 30.78 -10.45 6.07
C MET A 21 30.08 -9.13 5.70
N ALA A 22 30.66 -8.00 6.09
CA ALA A 22 30.14 -6.67 5.74
C ALA A 22 30.11 -6.48 4.22
N PHE A 23 31.15 -6.91 3.52
CA PHE A 23 31.20 -6.87 2.05
C PHE A 23 30.15 -7.78 1.41
N MET A 24 29.96 -9.00 1.92
CA MET A 24 28.89 -9.89 1.42
C MET A 24 27.50 -9.29 1.65
N VAL A 25 27.24 -8.72 2.83
CA VAL A 25 25.98 -8.02 3.11
C VAL A 25 25.79 -6.84 2.16
N PHE A 26 26.84 -6.06 1.92
CA PHE A 26 26.81 -4.95 0.96
C PHE A 26 26.54 -5.42 -0.48
N CYS A 27 27.18 -6.51 -0.93
CA CYS A 27 26.90 -7.09 -2.25
C CYS A 27 25.45 -7.62 -2.37
N LEU A 28 24.94 -8.26 -1.33
CA LEU A 28 23.55 -8.70 -1.27
C LEU A 28 22.58 -7.51 -1.29
N TRP A 29 22.91 -6.43 -0.58
CA TRP A 29 22.15 -5.19 -0.56
C TRP A 29 22.12 -4.52 -1.95
N LEU A 30 23.26 -4.47 -2.65
CA LEU A 30 23.34 -3.99 -4.04
C LEU A 30 22.53 -4.87 -5.01
N LYS A 31 22.66 -6.21 -4.88
CA LYS A 31 21.93 -7.17 -5.72
C LYS A 31 20.42 -7.13 -5.50
N ALA A 32 19.95 -6.73 -4.32
CA ALA A 32 18.55 -6.56 -3.98
C ALA A 32 18.01 -5.19 -4.40
N ASP A 33 18.58 -4.53 -5.42
CA ASP A 33 18.18 -3.20 -5.89
C ASP A 33 18.16 -2.12 -4.80
N THR A 34 19.18 -2.10 -3.96
CA THR A 34 19.28 -1.14 -2.85
C THR A 34 18.03 -1.10 -1.97
N PRO A 35 17.64 -2.23 -1.35
CA PRO A 35 16.45 -2.28 -0.53
C PRO A 35 16.58 -1.34 0.67
N GLY A 36 15.46 -0.75 1.08
CA GLY A 36 15.40 0.00 2.33
C GLY A 36 15.47 -0.92 3.55
N LEU A 37 15.97 -0.40 4.68
CA LEU A 37 15.89 -1.09 5.97
C LEU A 37 14.56 -0.81 6.67
N SER A 38 13.69 0.00 6.08
CA SER A 38 12.39 0.40 6.63
C SER A 38 11.36 0.61 5.52
N PRO A 39 10.05 0.55 5.84
CA PRO A 39 8.98 0.92 4.91
C PRO A 39 9.17 2.33 4.33
N GLN A 40 9.61 3.28 5.17
CA GLN A 40 9.92 4.64 4.75
C GLN A 40 11.01 4.69 3.67
N GLY A 41 12.07 3.90 3.82
CA GLY A 41 13.15 3.83 2.83
C GLY A 41 12.66 3.28 1.49
N ALA A 42 11.81 2.25 1.52
CA ALA A 42 11.18 1.71 0.32
C ALA A 42 10.22 2.71 -0.35
N LEU A 43 9.42 3.42 0.43
CA LEU A 43 8.54 4.48 -0.10
C LEU A 43 9.33 5.60 -0.77
N ARG A 44 10.42 6.07 -0.16
CA ARG A 44 11.31 7.08 -0.78
C ARG A 44 11.85 6.62 -2.13
N LYS A 45 12.19 5.34 -2.25
CA LYS A 45 12.61 4.77 -3.53
C LYS A 45 11.46 4.75 -4.54
N ALA A 46 10.23 4.41 -4.12
CA ALA A 46 9.05 4.47 -4.98
C ALA A 46 8.76 5.90 -5.46
N GLU A 47 8.91 6.90 -4.60
CA GLU A 47 8.80 8.32 -4.94
C GLU A 47 9.87 8.74 -5.98
N GLN A 48 11.12 8.32 -5.79
CA GLN A 48 12.22 8.59 -6.75
C GLN A 48 11.96 7.95 -8.11
N VAL A 49 11.50 6.69 -8.15
CA VAL A 49 11.15 6.00 -9.40
C VAL A 49 9.97 6.69 -10.09
N GLY A 50 9.02 7.21 -9.31
CA GLY A 50 7.89 8.00 -9.80
C GLY A 50 8.23 9.45 -10.16
N LEU A 51 9.49 9.90 -9.98
CA LEU A 51 9.94 11.30 -10.12
C LEU A 51 9.11 12.27 -9.25
N LEU A 52 8.69 11.82 -8.08
CA LEU A 52 7.91 12.59 -7.13
C LEU A 52 8.79 13.29 -6.09
N GLU A 53 8.29 14.41 -5.54
CA GLU A 53 8.91 15.06 -4.39
C GLU A 53 8.85 14.14 -3.16
N GLN A 54 9.93 14.08 -2.39
CA GLN A 54 9.95 13.27 -1.16
C GLN A 54 9.03 13.87 -0.10
N GLY A 55 8.07 13.06 0.34
CA GLY A 55 7.11 13.45 1.36
C GLY A 55 7.54 13.11 2.79
N THR A 56 6.83 13.67 3.77
CA THR A 56 6.90 13.27 5.17
C THR A 56 6.17 11.94 5.35
N PHE A 57 6.87 10.94 5.84
CA PHE A 57 6.30 9.61 6.09
C PHE A 57 5.20 9.66 7.16
N LEU A 58 4.04 9.13 6.84
CA LEU A 58 2.88 9.05 7.73
C LEU A 58 2.74 7.66 8.34
N THR A 59 2.55 6.64 7.52
CA THR A 59 2.34 5.26 7.97
C THR A 59 2.86 4.24 6.95
N GLY A 60 3.14 3.01 7.41
CA GLY A 60 3.61 1.91 6.58
C GLY A 60 3.53 0.57 7.32
N THR A 61 2.69 0.49 8.35
CA THR A 61 2.62 -0.66 9.26
C THR A 61 1.33 -1.48 9.13
N TYR A 62 0.39 -1.07 8.28
CA TYR A 62 -0.82 -1.84 8.06
C TYR A 62 -0.50 -3.17 7.36
N THR A 63 -0.92 -4.28 7.96
CA THR A 63 -0.77 -5.63 7.41
C THR A 63 -2.14 -6.08 6.92
N PHE A 64 -2.25 -6.50 5.66
CA PHE A 64 -3.45 -7.19 5.20
C PHE A 64 -3.53 -8.57 5.85
N PRO A 65 -4.72 -8.99 6.33
CA PRO A 65 -4.83 -10.14 7.25
C PRO A 65 -4.46 -11.50 6.65
N ASP A 66 -4.34 -11.65 5.34
CA ASP A 66 -4.14 -12.97 4.75
C ASP A 66 -2.96 -13.06 3.79
N THR A 67 -1.76 -13.09 4.36
CA THR A 67 -0.55 -13.41 3.59
C THR A 67 -0.06 -14.81 3.95
N GLN A 68 -0.74 -15.84 3.51
CA GLN A 68 -0.36 -17.25 3.74
C GLN A 68 1.04 -17.62 3.20
N TRP A 69 1.67 -16.74 2.40
CA TRP A 69 2.87 -17.07 1.62
C TRP A 69 4.14 -16.31 2.02
N GLY A 70 4.20 -15.76 3.21
CA GLY A 70 5.46 -15.18 3.75
C GLY A 70 5.96 -13.89 3.09
N THR A 71 5.32 -13.40 2.04
CA THR A 71 5.60 -12.08 1.46
C THR A 71 4.52 -11.11 1.93
N HIS A 72 4.89 -10.26 2.90
CA HIS A 72 3.97 -9.26 3.42
C HIS A 72 4.07 -7.99 2.58
N PHE A 73 2.94 -7.54 2.06
CA PHE A 73 2.79 -6.25 1.40
C PHE A 73 2.18 -5.24 2.37
N TYR A 74 2.68 -4.04 2.32
CA TYR A 74 2.26 -2.96 3.21
C TYR A 74 2.04 -1.70 2.40
N PRO A 75 0.93 -0.99 2.61
CA PRO A 75 0.78 0.37 2.10
C PRO A 75 1.68 1.32 2.89
N ALA A 76 2.54 2.02 2.20
CA ALA A 76 3.35 3.08 2.77
C ALA A 76 2.87 4.42 2.25
N VAL A 77 2.63 5.37 3.14
CA VAL A 77 2.05 6.66 2.82
C VAL A 77 2.96 7.78 3.29
N SER A 78 3.16 8.77 2.42
CA SER A 78 3.82 10.03 2.76
C SER A 78 3.00 11.23 2.28
N ARG A 79 3.30 12.42 2.83
CA ARG A 79 2.63 13.67 2.50
C ARG A 79 3.65 14.74 2.16
N THR A 80 3.44 15.43 1.05
CA THR A 80 4.04 16.72 0.70
C THR A 80 3.11 17.87 1.05
N LYS A 81 3.43 19.10 0.66
CA LYS A 81 2.55 20.27 0.88
C LYS A 81 1.23 20.18 0.12
N GLY A 82 1.20 19.53 -1.05
CA GLY A 82 0.03 19.50 -1.92
C GLY A 82 -0.42 18.12 -2.34
N GLN A 83 0.27 17.04 -1.90
CA GLN A 83 0.00 15.69 -2.39
C GLN A 83 0.17 14.64 -1.30
N LEU A 84 -0.59 13.58 -1.41
CA LEU A 84 -0.44 12.34 -0.68
C LEU A 84 0.18 11.31 -1.62
N HIS A 85 1.30 10.72 -1.22
CA HIS A 85 1.95 9.65 -1.98
C HIS A 85 1.69 8.32 -1.30
N ILE A 86 1.30 7.35 -2.08
CA ILE A 86 0.99 6.01 -1.60
C ILE A 86 1.76 5.01 -2.45
N ALA A 87 2.49 4.11 -1.81
CA ALA A 87 3.18 3.02 -2.49
C ALA A 87 2.94 1.70 -1.77
N GLU A 88 2.86 0.64 -2.54
CA GLU A 88 2.95 -0.71 -2.01
C GLU A 88 4.40 -1.05 -1.76
N VAL A 89 4.74 -1.44 -0.53
CA VAL A 89 6.06 -1.88 -0.17
C VAL A 89 6.01 -3.31 0.37
N LYS A 90 7.00 -4.11 0.01
CA LYS A 90 7.08 -5.50 0.46
C LYS A 90 8.30 -5.72 1.35
N ARG A 91 8.13 -6.59 2.34
CA ARG A 91 9.21 -7.04 3.20
C ARG A 91 9.78 -8.35 2.64
N LYS A 92 11.08 -8.38 2.39
CA LYS A 92 11.82 -9.57 1.98
C LYS A 92 12.95 -9.83 2.97
N GLY A 93 12.70 -10.70 3.94
CA GLY A 93 13.60 -10.92 5.07
C GLY A 93 13.76 -9.64 5.93
N LEU A 94 14.98 -9.11 6.01
CA LEU A 94 15.29 -7.86 6.73
C LEU A 94 15.11 -6.61 5.89
N PHE A 95 14.79 -6.74 4.61
CA PHE A 95 14.78 -5.65 3.66
C PHE A 95 13.37 -5.29 3.23
N TRP A 96 13.20 -4.01 2.86
CA TRP A 96 11.98 -3.44 2.33
C TRP A 96 12.21 -2.95 0.91
N GLN A 97 11.31 -3.29 0.01
CA GLN A 97 11.39 -2.91 -1.40
C GLN A 97 10.05 -2.32 -1.84
N PRO A 98 10.06 -1.29 -2.70
CA PRO A 98 8.83 -0.89 -3.37
C PRO A 98 8.42 -2.00 -4.34
N ASN A 99 7.12 -2.26 -4.44
CA ASN A 99 6.59 -3.15 -5.46
C ASN A 99 6.44 -2.41 -6.78
N GLU A 100 5.98 -1.16 -6.70
CA GLU A 100 5.77 -0.26 -7.84
C GLU A 100 6.15 1.18 -7.49
N ARG A 101 5.99 2.10 -8.45
CA ARG A 101 6.11 3.54 -8.22
C ARG A 101 5.02 4.03 -7.29
N ALA A 102 5.28 5.10 -6.57
CA ALA A 102 4.27 5.73 -5.73
C ALA A 102 3.14 6.34 -6.60
N LEU A 103 1.90 6.16 -6.16
CA LEU A 103 0.74 6.89 -6.64
C LEU A 103 0.72 8.26 -5.95
N SER A 104 0.49 9.32 -6.70
CA SER A 104 0.36 10.68 -6.17
C SER A 104 -1.09 11.14 -6.29
N ILE A 105 -1.66 11.62 -5.18
CA ILE A 105 -3.03 12.10 -5.08
C ILE A 105 -2.99 13.53 -4.56
N PRO A 106 -3.67 14.50 -5.21
CA PRO A 106 -3.80 15.86 -4.69
C PRO A 106 -4.43 15.84 -3.29
N LEU A 107 -3.90 16.69 -2.40
CA LEU A 107 -4.55 16.91 -1.12
C LEU A 107 -5.83 17.74 -1.33
N GLU A 108 -6.90 17.27 -0.74
CA GLU A 108 -8.21 17.92 -0.77
C GLU A 108 -8.67 18.18 0.65
N GLU A 109 -9.27 19.34 0.90
CA GLU A 109 -9.86 19.68 2.19
C GLU A 109 -11.37 19.40 2.15
N PRO A 110 -11.97 18.97 3.25
CA PRO A 110 -11.36 18.64 4.56
C PRO A 110 -10.74 17.24 4.63
N VAL A 111 -10.95 16.37 3.62
CA VAL A 111 -10.47 15.00 3.62
C VAL A 111 -9.96 14.58 2.24
N THR A 112 -8.77 14.00 2.22
CA THR A 112 -8.21 13.32 1.04
C THR A 112 -8.45 11.83 1.15
N ALA A 113 -9.02 11.22 0.13
CA ALA A 113 -9.26 9.78 0.12
C ALA A 113 -9.13 9.20 -1.28
N ALA A 114 -8.60 7.99 -1.37
CA ALA A 114 -8.56 7.23 -2.62
C ALA A 114 -8.59 5.72 -2.37
N LEU A 115 -9.21 4.99 -3.29
CA LEU A 115 -9.09 3.54 -3.34
C LEU A 115 -7.65 3.16 -3.70
N LEU A 116 -7.16 2.12 -3.04
CA LEU A 116 -5.82 1.59 -3.29
C LEU A 116 -5.87 0.62 -4.48
N PRO A 117 -5.09 0.88 -5.54
CA PRO A 117 -5.15 0.09 -6.76
C PRO A 117 -4.25 -1.16 -6.71
N TRP A 118 -4.20 -1.88 -5.59
CA TRP A 118 -3.21 -2.91 -5.43
C TRP A 118 -3.70 -4.31 -5.77
N GLN A 119 -2.94 -4.93 -6.67
CA GLN A 119 -3.05 -6.34 -7.00
C GLN A 119 -1.84 -7.04 -6.38
N ILE A 120 -2.08 -7.96 -5.46
CA ILE A 120 -1.05 -8.87 -5.00
C ILE A 120 -0.99 -10.00 -6.02
N ASN A 121 0.11 -10.06 -6.77
CA ASN A 121 0.38 -11.17 -7.69
C ASN A 121 0.98 -12.32 -6.87
N ILE A 122 0.17 -13.30 -6.50
CA ILE A 122 0.63 -14.54 -5.89
C ILE A 122 0.54 -15.61 -6.98
N GLU A 123 1.67 -15.98 -7.58
CA GLU A 123 1.88 -17.11 -8.49
C GLU A 123 0.63 -17.51 -9.32
N ASN A 124 0.20 -16.63 -10.24
CA ASN A 124 -0.96 -16.76 -11.14
C ASN A 124 -2.36 -16.47 -10.55
N ASP A 125 -2.52 -16.22 -9.25
CA ASP A 125 -3.75 -15.68 -8.69
C ASP A 125 -3.56 -14.19 -8.39
N GLU A 126 -4.16 -13.33 -9.21
CA GLU A 126 -4.20 -11.89 -8.97
C GLU A 126 -5.18 -11.60 -7.83
N THR A 127 -4.69 -11.60 -6.61
CA THR A 127 -5.48 -11.22 -5.44
C THR A 127 -5.46 -9.71 -5.27
N CYS A 128 -6.63 -9.09 -5.26
CA CYS A 128 -6.80 -7.65 -5.05
C CYS A 128 -7.38 -7.43 -3.66
N TYR A 129 -6.71 -6.61 -2.84
CA TYR A 129 -7.23 -6.22 -1.53
C TYR A 129 -8.01 -4.91 -1.65
N PRO A 130 -9.35 -4.96 -1.49
CA PRO A 130 -10.15 -3.76 -1.52
C PRO A 130 -9.89 -2.92 -0.26
N ALA A 131 -9.16 -1.85 -0.45
CA ALA A 131 -8.81 -0.93 0.62
C ALA A 131 -8.74 0.51 0.10
N MET A 132 -8.81 1.47 1.01
CA MET A 132 -8.63 2.88 0.71
C MET A 132 -7.69 3.55 1.70
N ALA A 133 -6.96 4.56 1.25
CA ALA A 133 -6.24 5.48 2.10
C ALA A 133 -7.10 6.73 2.33
N VAL A 134 -7.16 7.18 3.57
CA VAL A 134 -7.85 8.39 3.99
C VAL A 134 -6.88 9.23 4.79
N TYR A 135 -6.79 10.53 4.45
CA TYR A 135 -5.99 11.48 5.19
C TYR A 135 -6.88 12.63 5.68
N CYS A 136 -6.95 12.78 6.99
CA CYS A 136 -7.57 13.89 7.70
C CYS A 136 -6.83 14.08 9.02
N PRO A 137 -6.08 15.17 9.20
CA PRO A 137 -5.20 15.37 10.38
C PRO A 137 -5.92 15.34 11.72
N GLU A 138 -7.17 15.80 11.76
CA GLU A 138 -7.97 15.95 12.98
C GLU A 138 -8.82 14.70 13.30
N ALA A 139 -8.79 13.71 12.41
CA ALA A 139 -9.60 12.52 12.54
C ALA A 139 -9.08 11.56 13.62
N ALA A 140 -10.01 10.97 14.36
CA ALA A 140 -9.75 9.86 15.28
C ALA A 140 -10.29 8.53 14.73
N SER A 141 -11.33 8.56 13.90
CA SER A 141 -11.83 7.36 13.23
C SER A 141 -12.46 7.66 11.88
N VAL A 142 -12.55 6.61 11.07
CA VAL A 142 -13.08 6.66 9.71
C VAL A 142 -14.05 5.52 9.52
N SER A 143 -15.19 5.80 8.89
CA SER A 143 -16.17 4.81 8.42
C SER A 143 -16.36 4.99 6.92
N ALA A 144 -16.31 3.90 6.16
CA ALA A 144 -16.50 3.90 4.73
C ALA A 144 -17.52 2.85 4.33
N THR A 145 -18.39 3.20 3.39
CA THR A 145 -19.41 2.31 2.83
C THR A 145 -19.22 2.28 1.31
N MET A 146 -18.80 1.15 0.79
CA MET A 146 -18.56 0.93 -0.64
C MET A 146 -19.77 0.23 -1.25
N THR A 147 -20.36 0.82 -2.28
CA THR A 147 -21.41 0.19 -3.10
C THR A 147 -20.84 -0.16 -4.46
N ILE A 148 -20.93 -1.42 -4.83
CA ILE A 148 -20.46 -1.95 -6.11
C ILE A 148 -21.68 -2.30 -6.97
N VAL A 149 -21.70 -1.77 -8.20
CA VAL A 149 -22.67 -2.09 -9.24
C VAL A 149 -21.92 -2.67 -10.42
N GLY A 150 -22.28 -3.88 -10.81
CA GLY A 150 -21.70 -4.58 -11.97
C GLY A 150 -22.78 -4.97 -12.96
N GLU A 151 -22.40 -5.22 -14.20
CA GLU A 151 -23.34 -5.68 -15.23
C GLU A 151 -23.93 -7.03 -14.84
N GLY A 152 -25.27 -7.11 -14.81
CA GLY A 152 -26.00 -8.31 -14.39
C GLY A 152 -25.91 -8.67 -12.90
N LEU A 153 -25.29 -7.82 -12.08
CA LEU A 153 -25.21 -8.01 -10.63
C LEU A 153 -26.14 -7.02 -9.91
N PRO A 154 -26.88 -7.46 -8.87
CA PRO A 154 -27.60 -6.52 -8.02
C PRO A 154 -26.61 -5.63 -7.26
N PRO A 155 -26.94 -4.34 -7.02
CA PRO A 155 -26.11 -3.46 -6.20
C PRO A 155 -25.82 -4.10 -4.84
N LYS A 156 -24.55 -4.05 -4.40
CA LYS A 156 -24.15 -4.60 -3.10
C LYS A 156 -23.23 -3.64 -2.35
N THR A 157 -23.51 -3.54 -1.06
CA THR A 157 -22.84 -2.62 -0.15
C THR A 157 -21.92 -3.37 0.81
N PHE A 158 -20.74 -2.82 1.04
CA PHE A 158 -19.72 -3.32 1.96
C PHE A 158 -19.31 -2.17 2.87
N SER A 159 -19.28 -2.39 4.18
CA SER A 159 -18.92 -1.36 5.15
C SER A 159 -17.65 -1.71 5.88
N ALA A 160 -16.84 -0.70 6.15
CA ALA A 160 -15.61 -0.83 6.90
C ALA A 160 -15.44 0.37 7.85
N ARG A 161 -14.86 0.14 9.01
CA ARG A 161 -14.56 1.17 9.99
C ARG A 161 -13.18 0.94 10.61
N THR A 162 -12.42 2.01 10.82
CA THR A 162 -11.15 1.95 11.53
C THR A 162 -10.96 3.17 12.43
N GLY A 163 -10.45 2.94 13.65
CA GLY A 163 -9.92 3.97 14.56
C GLY A 163 -8.40 3.89 14.66
N LYS A 164 -7.76 3.05 13.83
CA LYS A 164 -6.30 2.87 13.84
C LYS A 164 -5.69 3.73 12.73
N GLY A 165 -5.38 4.98 13.07
CA GLY A 165 -4.70 5.91 12.18
C GLY A 165 -3.36 6.34 12.76
N GLU A 166 -2.41 6.69 11.90
CA GLU A 166 -1.14 7.29 12.28
C GLU A 166 -1.03 8.68 11.62
N LYS A 167 -0.79 9.71 12.42
CA LYS A 167 -0.62 11.09 11.94
C LYS A 167 -1.75 11.57 11.00
N GLY A 168 -3.00 11.18 11.32
CA GLY A 168 -4.17 11.51 10.51
C GLY A 168 -4.34 10.69 9.23
N CYS A 169 -3.50 9.67 9.02
CA CYS A 169 -3.63 8.75 7.89
C CYS A 169 -4.25 7.41 8.35
N PHE A 170 -5.30 7.01 7.66
CA PHE A 170 -6.05 5.79 7.94
C PHE A 170 -6.04 4.89 6.71
N LEU A 171 -5.91 3.59 6.94
CA LEU A 171 -6.07 2.57 5.93
C LEU A 171 -7.33 1.77 6.26
N VAL A 172 -8.32 1.86 5.39
CA VAL A 172 -9.63 1.24 5.55
C VAL A 172 -9.73 0.06 4.61
N ALA A 173 -9.77 -1.17 5.15
CA ALA A 173 -9.89 -2.40 4.37
C ALA A 173 -11.33 -2.90 4.40
N PHE A 174 -11.84 -3.28 3.22
CA PHE A 174 -13.16 -3.89 3.07
C PHE A 174 -13.04 -5.42 3.12
N GLU A 175 -12.70 -5.93 4.30
CA GLU A 175 -12.43 -7.37 4.53
C GLU A 175 -13.60 -8.24 4.09
N ASP A 176 -14.80 -7.79 4.32
CA ASP A 176 -16.02 -8.48 3.92
C ASP A 176 -16.13 -8.70 2.40
N LEU A 177 -15.57 -7.86 1.57
CA LEU A 177 -15.54 -8.05 0.12
C LEU A 177 -14.55 -9.14 -0.28
N TYR A 178 -13.49 -9.31 0.48
CA TYR A 178 -12.40 -10.25 0.18
C TYR A 178 -12.67 -11.68 0.70
N LEU A 179 -13.19 -11.82 1.92
CA LEU A 179 -13.24 -13.10 2.64
C LEU A 179 -14.33 -14.09 2.20
N SER A 180 -15.24 -13.72 1.30
CA SER A 180 -16.37 -14.57 0.94
C SER A 180 -16.38 -14.97 -0.54
N GLU A 181 -16.38 -16.26 -0.84
CA GLU A 181 -16.50 -16.78 -2.21
C GLU A 181 -17.77 -16.28 -2.94
N ALA A 182 -18.89 -16.11 -2.23
CA ALA A 182 -20.12 -15.58 -2.78
C ALA A 182 -20.00 -14.10 -3.26
N ARG A 183 -18.88 -13.45 -2.95
CA ARG A 183 -18.59 -12.05 -3.30
C ARG A 183 -17.58 -11.89 -4.43
N GLN A 184 -17.04 -13.01 -4.95
CA GLN A 184 -16.06 -13.00 -6.04
C GLN A 184 -16.50 -12.19 -7.27
N PRO A 185 -17.78 -12.21 -7.72
CA PRO A 185 -18.21 -11.35 -8.83
C PRO A 185 -18.01 -9.86 -8.56
N TYR A 186 -18.27 -9.40 -7.33
CA TYR A 186 -18.07 -7.99 -6.93
C TYR A 186 -16.59 -7.65 -6.79
N LEU A 187 -15.78 -8.58 -6.31
CA LEU A 187 -14.33 -8.44 -6.28
C LEU A 187 -13.77 -8.33 -7.70
N ALA A 188 -14.32 -9.07 -8.65
CA ALA A 188 -13.95 -8.96 -10.06
C ALA A 188 -14.27 -7.56 -10.63
N VAL A 189 -15.42 -6.96 -10.30
CA VAL A 189 -15.75 -5.57 -10.66
C VAL A 189 -14.73 -4.62 -10.06
N TYR A 190 -14.40 -4.74 -8.77
CA TYR A 190 -13.39 -3.93 -8.10
C TYR A 190 -12.02 -4.06 -8.77
N ARG A 191 -11.59 -5.28 -9.11
CA ARG A 191 -10.33 -5.57 -9.81
C ARG A 191 -10.29 -4.92 -11.19
N ASN A 192 -11.36 -5.04 -11.96
CA ASN A 192 -11.45 -4.45 -13.28
C ASN A 192 -11.40 -2.92 -13.23
N LEU A 193 -12.07 -2.31 -12.27
CA LEU A 193 -12.01 -0.87 -12.04
C LEU A 193 -10.58 -0.42 -11.71
N ASN A 194 -9.87 -1.15 -10.85
CA ASN A 194 -8.46 -0.89 -10.57
C ASN A 194 -7.59 -1.05 -11.82
N ALA A 195 -7.79 -2.10 -12.60
CA ALA A 195 -7.07 -2.32 -13.85
C ALA A 195 -7.36 -1.21 -14.87
N TYR A 196 -8.57 -0.69 -14.90
CA TYR A 196 -8.96 0.45 -15.74
C TYR A 196 -8.14 1.69 -15.44
N TYR A 197 -8.06 2.12 -14.18
CA TYR A 197 -7.27 3.30 -13.79
C TYR A 197 -5.78 3.17 -14.16
N HIS A 198 -5.27 1.93 -14.27
CA HIS A 198 -3.88 1.67 -14.64
C HIS A 198 -3.67 1.33 -16.10
N ARG A 199 -4.65 0.70 -16.78
CA ARG A 199 -4.47 0.12 -18.12
C ARG A 199 -5.47 0.61 -19.18
N ARG A 200 -6.39 1.51 -18.84
CA ARG A 200 -7.44 2.02 -19.73
C ARG A 200 -8.31 0.91 -20.37
N ILE A 201 -8.76 -0.03 -19.56
CA ILE A 201 -9.69 -1.08 -19.98
C ILE A 201 -11.11 -0.57 -19.75
N SER A 202 -12.01 -0.71 -20.73
CA SER A 202 -13.42 -0.33 -20.57
C SER A 202 -14.11 -1.21 -19.51
N LEU A 203 -14.93 -0.59 -18.65
CA LEU A 203 -15.66 -1.25 -17.57
C LEU A 203 -17.12 -1.51 -17.90
N GLY A 204 -17.59 -1.05 -19.06
CA GLY A 204 -19.00 -1.09 -19.39
C GLY A 204 -19.83 -0.19 -18.47
N THR A 205 -20.94 -0.71 -17.93
CA THR A 205 -21.85 0.01 -17.01
C THR A 205 -21.51 -0.15 -15.53
N ALA A 206 -20.36 -0.77 -15.22
CA ALA A 206 -19.94 -1.00 -13.84
C ALA A 206 -19.42 0.30 -13.18
N TYR A 207 -19.78 0.50 -11.92
CA TYR A 207 -19.25 1.61 -11.13
C TYR A 207 -19.13 1.24 -9.64
N ILE A 208 -18.34 2.00 -8.92
CA ILE A 208 -18.19 1.91 -7.46
C ILE A 208 -18.39 3.29 -6.87
N THR A 209 -19.22 3.37 -5.84
CA THR A 209 -19.30 4.55 -4.97
C THR A 209 -18.76 4.23 -3.60
N VAL A 210 -18.09 5.19 -2.96
CA VAL A 210 -17.66 5.06 -1.57
C VAL A 210 -18.11 6.28 -0.80
N ASP A 211 -19.02 6.06 0.14
CA ASP A 211 -19.45 7.07 1.10
C ASP A 211 -18.53 7.01 2.32
N LEU A 212 -17.81 8.09 2.56
CA LEU A 212 -16.83 8.24 3.61
C LEU A 212 -17.35 9.19 4.67
N SER A 213 -17.22 8.80 5.93
CA SER A 213 -17.47 9.63 7.11
C SER A 213 -16.28 9.61 8.03
N VAL A 214 -15.85 10.79 8.44
CA VAL A 214 -14.66 10.99 9.29
C VAL A 214 -15.11 11.64 10.60
N PHE A 215 -14.62 11.11 11.72
CA PHE A 215 -15.03 11.50 13.06
C PHE A 215 -13.84 11.92 13.90
N ASP A 216 -14.06 12.87 14.81
CA ASP A 216 -13.10 13.30 15.81
C ASP A 216 -13.01 12.34 17.02
N GLN A 217 -12.26 12.75 18.06
CA GLN A 217 -12.09 11.98 19.29
C GLN A 217 -13.39 11.89 20.13
N SER A 218 -14.29 12.86 20.02
CA SER A 218 -15.60 12.85 20.70
C SER A 218 -16.61 11.98 19.98
N GLY A 219 -16.32 11.60 18.74
CA GLY A 219 -17.23 10.86 17.86
C GLY A 219 -18.10 11.77 17.02
N ASP A 220 -17.84 13.08 17.02
CA ASP A 220 -18.53 14.03 16.19
C ASP A 220 -18.05 13.96 14.74
N LEU A 221 -18.96 14.18 13.81
CA LEU A 221 -18.68 14.14 12.38
C LEU A 221 -17.87 15.36 11.95
N LEU A 222 -16.63 15.14 11.50
CA LEU A 222 -15.74 16.17 10.94
C LEU A 222 -16.00 16.43 9.47
N ALA A 223 -16.15 15.35 8.70
CA ALA A 223 -16.30 15.45 7.24
C ALA A 223 -17.04 14.24 6.66
N GLN A 224 -17.73 14.50 5.55
CA GLN A 224 -18.29 13.46 4.68
C GLN A 224 -17.83 13.69 3.24
N LYS A 225 -17.60 12.60 2.52
CA LYS A 225 -17.21 12.65 1.11
C LYS A 225 -17.72 11.41 0.39
N THR A 226 -18.30 11.60 -0.79
CA THR A 226 -18.61 10.50 -1.70
C THR A 226 -17.59 10.47 -2.83
N LEU A 227 -16.96 9.33 -3.02
CA LEU A 227 -16.06 9.06 -4.13
C LEU A 227 -16.81 8.23 -5.17
N TYR A 228 -16.64 8.59 -6.44
CA TYR A 228 -17.29 7.90 -7.54
C TYR A 228 -16.22 7.40 -8.53
N TYR A 229 -16.27 6.11 -8.82
CA TYR A 229 -15.36 5.45 -9.74
C TYR A 229 -16.18 4.78 -10.84
N SER A 230 -16.12 5.32 -12.04
CA SER A 230 -16.79 4.79 -13.23
C SER A 230 -15.86 4.80 -14.42
N ASP A 231 -16.31 4.20 -15.52
CA ASP A 231 -15.65 4.40 -16.81
C ASP A 231 -15.86 5.86 -17.26
N PRO A 232 -14.79 6.65 -17.51
CA PRO A 232 -14.91 8.02 -18.00
C PRO A 232 -15.47 8.12 -19.43
N ALA A 233 -15.76 7.00 -20.09
CA ALA A 233 -16.45 6.99 -21.40
C ALA A 233 -17.98 7.12 -21.26
N GLN A 234 -18.51 7.24 -20.06
CA GLN A 234 -19.89 7.63 -19.77
C GLN A 234 -19.89 9.08 -19.27
#